data_9af9315423290be1633d68f6f137120b
#
_entry.id   9af9315423290be1633d68f6f137120b
#
_cell.length_a   1.000
_cell.length_b   1.000
_cell.length_c   1.000
_cell.angle_alpha   90.00
_cell.angle_beta   90.00
_cell.angle_gamma   90.00
#
_symmetry.space_group_name_H-M   'P 1'
#
loop_
_entity.id
_entity.type
_entity.pdbx_description
1 polymer ?
#
loop_
_entity_poly.entity_id
_entity_poly.type
_entity_poly.pdbx_seq_one_letter_code
_entity_poly.pdbx_strand_id
1 'polypeptide(L)'
;AADLLRESIALDVLLSPLDRPAAGRAGYLFARSEGNVVTWVQKRIVDVGAISNLDWNDLAQKPGNPLADLEVFHRSQDVPRSIEVVAPTLDPKVRERLREVLLSAGEDPAAAEPLRRFFGTQRFQPIDAQVERSLAELRAEVDLVRERLE
;
A
#
# COMPACT_ATOMS: atom_id res chain seq x y z
N ALA A 1 0.80 -6.43 1.76
CA ALA A 1 0.78 -7.54 0.76
C ALA A 1 2.18 -8.14 0.57
N ALA A 2 3.20 -7.33 0.25
CA ALA A 2 4.57 -7.85 0.04
C ALA A 2 5.10 -8.61 1.26
N ASP A 3 4.86 -8.13 2.48
CA ASP A 3 5.31 -8.82 3.70
C ASP A 3 4.62 -10.16 3.90
N LEU A 4 3.32 -10.25 3.66
CA LEU A 4 2.61 -11.54 3.74
C LEU A 4 3.15 -12.52 2.71
N LEU A 5 3.47 -12.07 1.50
CA LEU A 5 4.09 -12.90 0.48
C LEU A 5 5.50 -13.33 0.90
N ARG A 6 6.29 -12.42 1.48
CA ARG A 6 7.62 -12.73 2.00
C ARG A 6 7.58 -13.76 3.13
N GLU A 7 6.67 -13.62 4.08
CA GLU A 7 6.49 -14.60 5.16
C GLU A 7 6.04 -15.95 4.63
N SER A 8 5.17 -15.98 3.64
CA SER A 8 4.81 -17.21 2.96
C SER A 8 6.02 -17.89 2.32
N ILE A 9 6.94 -17.13 1.72
CA ILE A 9 8.18 -17.65 1.16
C ILE A 9 9.10 -18.17 2.27
N ALA A 10 9.24 -17.44 3.38
CA ALA A 10 10.05 -17.84 4.53
C ALA A 10 9.54 -19.14 5.18
N LEU A 11 8.25 -19.41 5.11
CA LEU A 11 7.61 -20.65 5.56
C LEU A 11 7.57 -21.75 4.49
N ASP A 12 8.27 -21.54 3.36
CA ASP A 12 8.28 -22.44 2.20
C ASP A 12 6.88 -22.71 1.60
N VAL A 13 5.97 -21.74 1.75
CA VAL A 13 4.62 -21.79 1.18
C VAL A 13 4.66 -21.24 -0.23
N LEU A 14 4.36 -22.06 -1.21
CA LEU A 14 4.26 -21.64 -2.61
C LEU A 14 2.91 -20.94 -2.85
N LEU A 15 2.96 -19.84 -3.59
CA LEU A 15 1.78 -19.02 -3.92
C LEU A 15 1.32 -19.26 -5.37
N SER A 16 0.02 -19.15 -5.59
CA SER A 16 -0.54 -19.11 -6.95
C SER A 16 -1.80 -18.24 -6.99
N PRO A 17 -2.12 -17.60 -8.14
CA PRO A 17 -3.42 -16.97 -8.33
C PRO A 17 -4.55 -17.97 -8.16
N LEU A 18 -5.70 -17.53 -7.58
CA LEU A 18 -6.87 -18.41 -7.42
C LEU A 18 -7.51 -18.82 -8.75
N ASP A 19 -7.36 -18.01 -9.80
CA ASP A 19 -7.80 -18.35 -11.15
C ASP A 19 -6.88 -19.39 -11.85
N ARG A 20 -5.69 -19.61 -11.30
CA ARG A 20 -4.71 -20.60 -11.75
C ARG A 20 -4.12 -21.38 -10.58
N PRO A 21 -4.95 -22.11 -9.83
CA PRO A 21 -4.50 -22.80 -8.63
C PRO A 21 -3.50 -23.89 -8.99
N ALA A 22 -2.45 -24.01 -8.16
CA ALA A 22 -1.47 -25.10 -8.24
C ALA A 22 -1.43 -25.86 -6.92
N ALA A 23 -1.30 -27.18 -6.99
CA ALA A 23 -1.24 -28.01 -5.79
C ALA A 23 -0.08 -27.60 -4.87
N GLY A 24 -0.34 -27.52 -3.56
CA GLY A 24 0.65 -27.16 -2.55
C GLY A 24 0.99 -25.68 -2.50
N ARG A 25 0.20 -24.81 -3.14
CA ARG A 25 0.38 -23.35 -3.10
C ARG A 25 -0.79 -22.67 -2.40
N ALA A 26 -0.49 -21.60 -1.65
CA ALA A 26 -1.52 -20.72 -1.15
C ALA A 26 -2.07 -19.84 -2.29
N GLY A 27 -3.41 -19.73 -2.37
CA GLY A 27 -4.06 -18.89 -3.36
C GLY A 27 -3.99 -17.41 -2.99
N TYR A 28 -3.93 -16.51 -3.98
CA TYR A 28 -4.06 -15.09 -3.77
C TYR A 28 -5.04 -14.42 -4.75
N LEU A 29 -5.67 -13.35 -4.30
CA LEU A 29 -6.58 -12.50 -5.09
C LEU A 29 -6.26 -11.03 -4.89
N PHE A 30 -6.39 -10.26 -5.97
CA PHE A 30 -6.37 -8.80 -5.88
C PHE A 30 -7.79 -8.26 -5.72
N ALA A 31 -8.09 -7.74 -4.54
CA ALA A 31 -9.43 -7.26 -4.20
C ALA A 31 -9.81 -5.91 -4.86
N ARG A 32 -8.87 -5.21 -5.44
CA ARG A 32 -9.00 -3.89 -6.12
C ARG A 32 -9.41 -2.72 -5.22
N SER A 33 -9.88 -2.97 -4.01
CA SER A 33 -10.17 -1.93 -3.01
C SER A 33 -10.04 -2.48 -1.60
N GLU A 34 -9.69 -1.62 -0.66
CA GLU A 34 -9.56 -1.97 0.76
C GLU A 34 -10.89 -2.47 1.35
N GLY A 35 -12.02 -1.85 0.96
CA GLY A 35 -13.35 -2.31 1.38
C GLY A 35 -13.69 -3.72 0.91
N ASN A 36 -13.23 -4.11 -0.28
CA ASN A 36 -13.40 -5.48 -0.76
C ASN A 36 -12.57 -6.46 0.07
N VAL A 37 -11.33 -6.09 0.46
CA VAL A 37 -10.48 -6.93 1.32
C VAL A 37 -11.23 -7.27 2.60
N VAL A 38 -11.73 -6.26 3.33
CA VAL A 38 -12.48 -6.44 4.57
C VAL A 38 -13.70 -7.34 4.34
N THR A 39 -14.51 -7.02 3.34
CA THR A 39 -15.72 -7.79 3.02
C THR A 39 -15.42 -9.25 2.69
N TRP A 40 -14.36 -9.52 1.97
CA TRP A 40 -14.02 -10.89 1.57
C TRP A 40 -13.51 -11.73 2.73
N VAL A 41 -12.75 -11.15 3.66
CA VAL A 41 -12.34 -11.84 4.88
C VAL A 41 -13.57 -12.12 5.76
N GLN A 42 -14.44 -11.14 5.97
CA GLN A 42 -15.67 -11.31 6.76
C GLN A 42 -16.60 -12.39 6.19
N LYS A 43 -16.73 -12.43 4.86
CA LYS A 43 -17.53 -13.44 4.17
C LYS A 43 -16.82 -14.79 3.99
N ARG A 44 -15.58 -14.91 4.51
CA ARG A 44 -14.76 -16.13 4.36
C ARG A 44 -14.53 -16.54 2.90
N ILE A 45 -14.48 -15.57 2.00
CA ILE A 45 -14.08 -15.78 0.60
C ILE A 45 -12.56 -15.98 0.54
N VAL A 46 -11.82 -15.28 1.43
CA VAL A 46 -10.40 -15.45 1.68
C VAL A 46 -10.16 -15.56 3.19
N ASP A 47 -9.10 -16.24 3.57
CA ASP A 47 -8.76 -16.46 4.99
C ASP A 47 -8.07 -15.25 5.61
N VAL A 48 -7.29 -14.51 4.82
CA VAL A 48 -6.54 -13.33 5.24
C VAL A 48 -6.58 -12.23 4.20
N GLY A 49 -6.35 -10.98 4.62
CA GLY A 49 -6.29 -9.84 3.72
C GLY A 49 -5.22 -8.83 4.17
N ALA A 50 -4.63 -8.11 3.22
CA ALA A 50 -3.74 -7.00 3.48
C ALA A 50 -4.45 -5.67 3.20
N ILE A 51 -4.39 -4.76 4.16
CA ILE A 51 -5.03 -3.44 4.10
C ILE A 51 -4.07 -2.39 4.64
N SER A 52 -4.19 -1.14 4.18
CA SER A 52 -3.38 -0.05 4.72
C SER A 52 -3.81 0.31 6.15
N ASN A 53 -2.85 0.74 6.98
CA ASN A 53 -3.15 1.24 8.32
C ASN A 53 -4.08 2.46 8.32
N LEU A 54 -4.04 3.28 7.28
CA LEU A 54 -4.92 4.45 7.15
C LEU A 54 -6.36 4.03 6.88
N ASP A 55 -6.58 3.14 5.93
CA ASP A 55 -7.92 2.61 5.63
C ASP A 55 -8.47 1.77 6.78
N TRP A 56 -7.61 1.01 7.49
CA TRP A 56 -7.99 0.33 8.72
C TRP A 56 -8.51 1.29 9.78
N ASN A 57 -7.77 2.37 10.04
CA ASN A 57 -8.16 3.36 11.04
C ASN A 57 -9.45 4.09 10.65
N ASP A 58 -9.62 4.45 9.38
CA ASP A 58 -10.84 5.07 8.88
C ASP A 58 -12.06 4.14 9.02
N LEU A 59 -11.88 2.86 8.70
CA LEU A 59 -12.94 1.86 8.84
C LEU A 59 -13.31 1.63 10.31
N ALA A 60 -12.33 1.58 11.21
CA ALA A 60 -12.55 1.38 12.64
C ALA A 60 -13.39 2.50 13.29
N GLN A 61 -13.35 3.72 12.71
CA GLN A 61 -14.10 4.88 13.18
C GLN A 61 -15.53 4.94 12.63
N LYS A 62 -15.88 4.10 11.65
CA LYS A 62 -17.23 4.11 11.08
C LYS A 62 -18.26 3.54 12.06
N PRO A 63 -19.51 4.05 12.02
CA PRO A 63 -20.60 3.50 12.81
C PRO A 63 -20.74 1.99 12.57
N GLY A 64 -20.89 1.23 13.66
CA GLY A 64 -20.99 -0.23 13.62
C GLY A 64 -19.65 -0.96 13.51
N ASN A 65 -18.54 -0.23 13.54
CA ASN A 65 -17.18 -0.76 13.43
C ASN A 65 -17.09 -2.02 12.53
N PRO A 66 -16.95 -1.85 11.22
CA PRO A 66 -16.93 -2.97 10.28
C PRO A 66 -15.73 -3.92 10.48
N LEU A 67 -14.81 -3.60 11.39
CA LEU A 67 -13.63 -4.41 11.69
C LEU A 67 -13.75 -5.19 13.00
N ALA A 68 -14.91 -5.12 13.70
CA ALA A 68 -15.06 -5.67 15.05
C ALA A 68 -14.71 -7.17 15.16
N ASP A 69 -14.97 -7.93 14.10
CA ASP A 69 -14.73 -9.39 14.07
C ASP A 69 -13.41 -9.76 13.36
N LEU A 70 -12.54 -8.77 13.10
CA LEU A 70 -11.27 -8.97 12.42
C LEU A 70 -10.10 -8.72 13.35
N GLU A 71 -9.07 -9.56 13.25
CA GLU A 71 -7.84 -9.46 14.02
C GLU A 71 -6.66 -9.06 13.12
N VAL A 72 -5.82 -8.14 13.62
CA VAL A 72 -4.55 -7.80 12.99
C VAL A 72 -3.46 -8.72 13.55
N PHE A 73 -3.03 -9.70 12.77
CA PHE A 73 -1.99 -10.64 13.20
C PHE A 73 -0.58 -10.21 12.75
N HIS A 74 -0.46 -9.29 11.78
CA HIS A 74 0.82 -8.80 11.29
C HIS A 74 0.77 -7.32 10.92
N ARG A 75 1.86 -6.59 11.17
CA ARG A 75 2.08 -5.20 10.73
C ARG A 75 3.44 -5.11 10.06
N SER A 76 3.44 -4.59 8.82
CA SER A 76 4.68 -4.31 8.09
C SER A 76 5.43 -3.11 8.69
N GLN A 77 6.66 -2.92 8.24
CA GLN A 77 7.32 -1.62 8.37
C GLN A 77 6.53 -0.53 7.64
N ASP A 78 6.74 0.73 8.04
CA ASP A 78 6.18 1.86 7.33
C ASP A 78 6.81 1.96 5.94
N VAL A 79 5.96 2.05 4.92
CA VAL A 79 6.38 2.24 3.53
C VAL A 79 5.77 3.52 2.99
N PRO A 80 6.45 4.22 2.06
CA PRO A 80 5.87 5.37 1.39
C PRO A 80 4.55 4.99 0.71
N ARG A 81 3.49 5.71 1.01
CA ARG A 81 2.17 5.41 0.47
C ARG A 81 2.05 5.74 -1.00
N SER A 82 2.64 6.86 -1.40
CA SER A 82 2.58 7.39 -2.76
C SER A 82 3.86 8.15 -3.07
N ILE A 83 4.25 8.15 -4.32
CA ILE A 83 5.38 8.90 -4.85
C ILE A 83 4.91 9.63 -6.09
N GLU A 84 5.10 10.96 -6.09
CA GLU A 84 4.83 11.76 -7.25
C GLU A 84 6.01 11.68 -8.22
N VAL A 85 5.72 11.34 -9.46
CA VAL A 85 6.71 11.20 -10.51
C VAL A 85 6.38 12.11 -11.69
N VAL A 86 7.40 12.60 -12.34
CA VAL A 86 7.28 13.43 -13.56
C VAL A 86 8.07 12.80 -14.71
N ALA A 87 7.67 13.08 -15.93
CA ALA A 87 8.40 12.62 -17.11
C ALA A 87 9.85 13.16 -17.07
N PRO A 88 10.86 12.37 -17.42
CA PRO A 88 12.26 12.84 -17.46
C PRO A 88 12.49 13.96 -18.45
N THR A 89 11.60 14.08 -19.46
CA THR A 89 11.61 15.12 -20.50
C THR A 89 10.94 16.43 -20.08
N LEU A 90 10.35 16.49 -18.86
CA LEU A 90 9.72 17.72 -18.37
C LEU A 90 10.76 18.82 -18.22
N ASP A 91 10.40 20.05 -18.67
CA ASP A 91 11.24 21.23 -18.51
C ASP A 91 11.72 21.37 -17.05
N PRO A 92 13.03 21.55 -16.81
CA PRO A 92 13.57 21.61 -15.45
C PRO A 92 12.96 22.74 -14.58
N LYS A 93 12.58 23.88 -15.17
CA LYS A 93 11.95 24.98 -14.44
C LYS A 93 10.52 24.62 -14.03
N VAL A 94 9.78 23.95 -14.90
CA VAL A 94 8.44 23.45 -14.58
C VAL A 94 8.52 22.38 -13.49
N ARG A 95 9.46 21.45 -13.60
CA ARG A 95 9.69 20.42 -12.56
C ARG A 95 9.99 21.03 -11.19
N GLU A 96 10.92 22.00 -11.13
CA GLU A 96 11.24 22.64 -9.86
C GLU A 96 10.05 23.42 -9.30
N ARG A 97 9.31 24.11 -10.14
CA ARG A 97 8.11 24.84 -9.72
C ARG A 97 7.03 23.90 -9.18
N LEU A 98 6.80 22.75 -9.81
CA LEU A 98 5.88 21.72 -9.29
C LEU A 98 6.35 21.21 -7.93
N ARG A 99 7.64 20.94 -7.80
CA ARG A 99 8.22 20.49 -6.52
C ARG A 99 8.00 21.52 -5.41
N GLU A 100 8.30 22.80 -5.66
CA GLU A 100 8.05 23.89 -4.69
C GLU A 100 6.57 23.93 -4.26
N VAL A 101 5.64 23.92 -5.24
CA VAL A 101 4.20 23.97 -4.98
C VAL A 101 3.75 22.79 -4.12
N LEU A 102 4.17 21.57 -4.46
CA LEU A 102 3.79 20.39 -3.69
C LEU A 102 4.35 20.44 -2.26
N LEU A 103 5.63 20.79 -2.09
CA LEU A 103 6.25 20.86 -0.76
C LEU A 103 5.64 21.95 0.13
N SER A 104 5.22 23.08 -0.45
CA SER A 104 4.57 24.17 0.29
C SER A 104 3.07 23.97 0.53
N ALA A 105 2.43 23.03 -0.18
CA ALA A 105 0.98 22.83 -0.11
C ALA A 105 0.46 22.49 1.30
N GLY A 106 1.27 21.81 2.13
CA GLY A 106 0.89 21.48 3.51
C GLY A 106 0.79 22.71 4.44
N GLU A 107 1.39 23.83 4.05
CA GLU A 107 1.39 25.10 4.79
C GLU A 107 0.28 26.06 4.32
N ASP A 108 -0.34 25.77 3.18
CA ASP A 108 -1.41 26.58 2.60
C ASP A 108 -2.78 26.11 3.12
N PRO A 109 -3.50 26.94 3.91
CA PRO A 109 -4.83 26.59 4.39
C PRO A 109 -5.84 26.30 3.27
N ALA A 110 -5.68 26.90 2.09
CA ALA A 110 -6.54 26.64 0.93
C ALA A 110 -6.30 25.25 0.31
N ALA A 111 -5.12 24.68 0.51
CA ALA A 111 -4.78 23.34 0.04
C ALA A 111 -5.20 22.21 1.01
N ALA A 112 -5.56 22.52 2.25
CA ALA A 112 -5.85 21.52 3.29
C ALA A 112 -6.98 20.55 2.90
N GLU A 113 -8.08 21.05 2.36
CA GLU A 113 -9.22 20.21 1.95
C GLU A 113 -8.92 19.41 0.67
N PRO A 114 -8.35 20.00 -0.40
CA PRO A 114 -7.85 19.24 -1.55
C PRO A 114 -6.86 18.14 -1.17
N LEU A 115 -5.88 18.42 -0.33
CA LEU A 115 -4.89 17.44 0.14
C LEU A 115 -5.56 16.28 0.89
N ARG A 116 -6.49 16.57 1.80
CA ARG A 116 -7.21 15.53 2.54
C ARG A 116 -8.04 14.65 1.62
N ARG A 117 -8.64 15.20 0.55
CA ARG A 117 -9.35 14.43 -0.48
C ARG A 117 -8.40 13.60 -1.34
N PHE A 118 -7.15 14.02 -1.46
CA PHE A 118 -6.11 13.29 -2.15
C PHE A 118 -5.50 12.24 -1.22
N PHE A 119 -6.18 11.10 -1.08
CA PHE A 119 -5.77 9.95 -0.25
C PHE A 119 -5.49 10.27 1.22
N GLY A 120 -6.16 11.26 1.82
CA GLY A 120 -5.90 11.67 3.20
C GLY A 120 -4.53 12.33 3.40
N THR A 121 -3.92 12.85 2.33
CA THR A 121 -2.61 13.50 2.37
C THR A 121 -2.68 14.76 3.24
N GLN A 122 -1.70 14.95 4.09
CA GLN A 122 -1.53 16.17 4.88
C GLN A 122 -0.45 17.08 4.30
N ARG A 123 0.61 16.50 3.77
CA ARG A 123 1.73 17.22 3.15
C ARG A 123 2.53 16.30 2.25
N PHE A 124 3.26 16.88 1.32
CA PHE A 124 4.32 16.22 0.57
C PHE A 124 5.67 16.43 1.28
N GLN A 125 6.57 15.49 1.11
CA GLN A 125 7.91 15.53 1.66
C GLN A 125 8.92 15.22 0.57
N PRO A 126 10.13 15.79 0.62
CA PRO A 126 11.18 15.39 -0.31
C PRO A 126 11.55 13.92 -0.06
N ILE A 127 11.96 13.24 -1.11
CA ILE A 127 12.56 11.91 -0.99
C ILE A 127 13.95 12.11 -0.36
N ASP A 128 14.13 11.59 0.84
CA ASP A 128 15.39 11.57 1.55
C ASP A 128 16.04 10.17 1.50
N ALA A 129 17.23 10.05 2.06
CA ALA A 129 17.98 8.80 2.08
C ALA A 129 17.27 7.66 2.83
N GLN A 130 16.36 7.97 3.75
CA GLN A 130 15.56 6.96 4.46
C GLN A 130 14.47 6.41 3.53
N VAL A 131 13.75 7.30 2.86
CA VAL A 131 12.73 6.92 1.87
C VAL A 131 13.36 6.13 0.73
N GLU A 132 14.54 6.55 0.23
CA GLU A 132 15.28 5.81 -0.81
C GLU A 132 15.62 4.38 -0.37
N ARG A 133 16.07 4.19 0.86
CA ARG A 133 16.34 2.86 1.41
C ARG A 133 15.07 2.01 1.50
N SER A 134 13.99 2.56 2.07
CA SER A 134 12.70 1.85 2.17
C SER A 134 12.17 1.42 0.80
N LEU A 135 12.34 2.25 -0.22
CA LEU A 135 11.96 1.91 -1.60
C LEU A 135 12.84 0.81 -2.21
N ALA A 136 14.15 0.85 -1.94
CA ALA A 136 15.08 -0.19 -2.40
C ALA A 136 14.78 -1.54 -1.74
N GLU A 137 14.48 -1.55 -0.43
CA GLU A 137 14.07 -2.74 0.31
C GLU A 137 12.75 -3.31 -0.23
N LEU A 138 11.74 -2.45 -0.41
CA LEU A 138 10.45 -2.86 -0.98
C LEU A 138 10.61 -3.44 -2.40
N ARG A 139 11.47 -2.84 -3.22
CA ARG A 139 11.76 -3.36 -4.56
C ARG A 139 12.39 -4.74 -4.51
N ALA A 140 13.37 -4.94 -3.65
CA ALA A 140 14.02 -6.25 -3.48
C ALA A 140 13.02 -7.33 -3.03
N GLU A 141 12.08 -6.99 -2.13
CA GLU A 141 11.01 -7.89 -1.71
C GLU A 141 10.04 -8.22 -2.85
N VAL A 142 9.67 -7.22 -3.66
CA VAL A 142 8.80 -7.44 -4.83
C VAL A 142 9.50 -8.33 -5.87
N ASP A 143 10.78 -8.11 -6.12
CA ASP A 143 11.55 -8.92 -7.07
C ASP A 143 11.67 -10.38 -6.58
N LEU A 144 11.94 -10.60 -5.29
CA LEU A 144 11.96 -11.92 -4.68
C LEU A 144 10.61 -12.64 -4.82
N VAL A 145 9.50 -11.95 -4.56
CA VAL A 145 8.15 -12.51 -4.72
C VAL A 145 7.88 -12.85 -6.18
N ARG A 146 8.27 -11.98 -7.12
CA ARG A 146 8.10 -12.23 -8.56
C ARG A 146 8.82 -13.47 -9.02
N GLU A 147 10.09 -13.65 -8.63
CA GLU A 147 10.87 -14.85 -8.95
C GLU A 147 10.23 -16.14 -8.44
N ARG A 148 9.47 -16.07 -7.36
CA ARG A 148 8.78 -17.25 -6.79
C ARG A 148 7.42 -17.52 -7.42
N LEU A 149 6.82 -16.54 -8.10
CA LEU A 149 5.52 -16.68 -8.77
C LEU A 149 5.65 -17.13 -10.25
N GLU A 150 6.82 -16.92 -10.86
CA GLU A 150 7.16 -17.41 -12.20
C GLU A 150 7.58 -18.89 -12.15
#